data_5f212efc9e5aa2d53bef7d192c3c18fe
#
_entry.id   5f212efc9e5aa2d53bef7d192c3c18fe
#
_cell.length_a   1.000
_cell.length_b   1.000
_cell.length_c   1.000
_cell.angle_alpha   90.00
_cell.angle_beta   90.00
_cell.angle_gamma   90.00
#
_symmetry.space_group_name_H-M   'P 1'
#
loop_
_entity.id
_entity.type
_entity.pdbx_description
1 polymer ?
#
loop_
_entity_poly.entity_id
_entity_poly.type
_entity_poly.pdbx_seq_one_letter_code
_entity_poly.pdbx_strand_id
1 'polypeptide(L)'
;IGSGPAGALLAAQLSNFPSISTRLIERREGPLQVGQADGVACRTVEMFEAFGLGQKLIREAYWVNETVFWRPSKQDRTRIERTGRIQDTEDGLSEFPHLIVNQARLQQHLLDYMRMSPSRLEADYGLAFESLTVEPEGEYPVRVSLRDVAKGSVTTVRAKYVVGCDGARSKVRESIGALPQGDFANHAWGVVDML
;
A
#
# COMPACT_ATOMS: atom_id res chain seq x y z
N ILE A 1 1.89 -1.41 11.37
CA ILE A 1 0.62 -2.14 11.35
C ILE A 1 0.05 -2.07 9.94
N GLY A 2 -0.24 -3.22 9.33
CA GLY A 2 -0.72 -3.39 7.97
C GLY A 2 0.40 -3.67 6.96
N SER A 3 0.30 -4.77 6.20
CA SER A 3 1.25 -5.16 5.14
C SER A 3 0.77 -4.78 3.73
N GLY A 4 -0.13 -3.81 3.61
CA GLY A 4 -0.46 -3.20 2.33
C GLY A 4 0.77 -2.52 1.69
N PRO A 5 0.64 -1.90 0.50
CA PRO A 5 1.79 -1.31 -0.21
C PRO A 5 2.63 -0.37 0.65
N ALA A 6 1.98 0.50 1.44
CA ALA A 6 2.69 1.44 2.32
C ALA A 6 3.50 0.75 3.43
N GLY A 7 2.87 -0.21 4.13
CA GLY A 7 3.53 -0.93 5.22
C GLY A 7 4.62 -1.88 4.74
N ALA A 8 4.38 -2.58 3.62
CA ALA A 8 5.38 -3.45 3.02
C ALA A 8 6.60 -2.64 2.52
N LEU A 9 6.39 -1.47 1.91
CA LEU A 9 7.47 -0.60 1.46
C LEU A 9 8.31 -0.07 2.63
N LEU A 10 7.65 0.43 3.68
CA LEU A 10 8.34 0.89 4.89
C LEU A 10 9.14 -0.25 5.54
N ALA A 11 8.53 -1.43 5.68
CA ALA A 11 9.19 -2.59 6.26
C ALA A 11 10.38 -3.06 5.40
N ALA A 12 10.26 -3.04 4.07
CA ALA A 12 11.35 -3.33 3.17
C ALA A 12 12.54 -2.38 3.36
N GLN A 13 12.27 -1.08 3.56
CA GLN A 13 13.34 -0.13 3.85
C GLN A 13 13.96 -0.35 5.23
N LEU A 14 13.15 -0.55 6.26
CA LEU A 14 13.64 -0.81 7.62
C LEU A 14 14.43 -2.11 7.72
N SER A 15 14.13 -3.09 6.88
CA SER A 15 14.83 -4.38 6.88
C SER A 15 16.32 -4.29 6.49
N ASN A 16 16.75 -3.17 5.92
CA ASN A 16 18.17 -2.90 5.65
C ASN A 16 18.97 -2.49 6.90
N PHE A 17 18.29 -2.23 8.01
CA PHE A 17 18.89 -1.76 9.26
C PHE A 17 18.72 -2.78 10.39
N PRO A 18 19.63 -3.77 10.52
CA PRO A 18 19.51 -4.84 11.54
C PRO A 18 19.53 -4.33 12.99
N SER A 19 20.04 -3.12 13.22
CA SER A 19 20.01 -2.46 14.53
C SER A 19 18.61 -1.95 14.92
N ILE A 20 17.67 -1.89 13.97
CA ILE A 20 16.30 -1.50 14.22
C ILE A 20 15.42 -2.75 14.27
N SER A 21 15.08 -3.21 15.47
CA SER A 21 14.14 -4.33 15.63
C SER A 21 12.77 -3.94 15.11
N THR A 22 12.36 -4.53 14.00
CA THR A 22 11.11 -4.19 13.29
C THR A 22 10.18 -5.39 13.25
N ARG A 23 8.88 -5.16 13.48
CA ARG A 23 7.81 -6.14 13.25
C ARG A 23 6.79 -5.58 12.27
N LEU A 24 6.40 -6.35 11.29
CA LEU A 24 5.32 -6.04 10.35
C LEU A 24 4.11 -6.90 10.67
N ILE A 25 3.05 -6.28 11.20
CA ILE A 25 1.84 -6.96 11.65
C ILE A 25 0.76 -6.90 10.57
N GLU A 26 0.17 -8.05 10.23
CA GLU A 26 -0.91 -8.14 9.24
C GLU A 26 -2.05 -9.04 9.75
N ARG A 27 -3.30 -8.55 9.62
CA ARG A 27 -4.50 -9.28 10.08
C ARG A 27 -4.89 -10.45 9.18
N ARG A 28 -4.53 -10.41 7.89
CA ARG A 28 -4.75 -11.53 6.96
C ARG A 28 -3.87 -12.71 7.33
N GLU A 29 -4.28 -13.89 6.94
CA GLU A 29 -3.54 -15.14 7.18
C GLU A 29 -2.31 -15.29 6.28
N GLY A 30 -2.17 -14.43 5.26
CA GLY A 30 -1.06 -14.47 4.31
C GLY A 30 -0.95 -13.21 3.46
N PRO A 31 -0.05 -13.24 2.47
CA PRO A 31 0.14 -12.16 1.51
C PRO A 31 -1.14 -11.82 0.74
N LEU A 32 -1.18 -10.62 0.18
CA LEU A 32 -2.26 -10.18 -0.68
C LEU A 32 -2.38 -11.10 -1.91
N GLN A 33 -3.58 -11.60 -2.19
CA GLN A 33 -3.86 -12.45 -3.35
C GLN A 33 -4.45 -11.64 -4.51
N VAL A 34 -5.29 -10.66 -4.20
CA VAL A 34 -5.97 -9.80 -5.18
C VAL A 34 -5.79 -8.35 -4.76
N GLY A 35 -5.34 -7.51 -5.67
CA GLY A 35 -5.19 -6.07 -5.46
C GLY A 35 -6.51 -5.32 -5.56
N GLN A 36 -6.51 -4.07 -5.07
CA GLN A 36 -7.61 -3.12 -5.20
C GLN A 36 -7.29 -1.99 -6.19
N ALA A 37 -6.03 -1.85 -6.58
CA ALA A 37 -5.54 -0.84 -7.50
C ALA A 37 -4.28 -1.38 -8.18
N ASP A 38 -4.12 -1.09 -9.46
CA ASP A 38 -3.00 -1.61 -10.26
C ASP A 38 -2.12 -0.48 -10.81
N GLY A 39 -2.57 0.78 -10.74
CA GLY A 39 -1.81 1.94 -11.21
C GLY A 39 -0.69 2.34 -10.27
N VAL A 40 0.51 2.52 -10.82
CA VAL A 40 1.71 3.00 -10.12
C VAL A 40 2.25 4.22 -10.86
N ALA A 41 2.03 5.40 -10.31
CA ALA A 41 2.46 6.66 -10.91
C ALA A 41 3.99 6.73 -11.06
N CYS A 42 4.46 7.48 -12.06
CA CYS A 42 5.90 7.67 -12.35
C CYS A 42 6.72 8.04 -11.11
N ARG A 43 6.21 8.94 -10.26
CA ARG A 43 6.84 9.31 -8.97
C ARG A 43 7.08 8.10 -8.06
N THR A 44 6.16 7.16 -8.03
CA THR A 44 6.30 5.93 -7.23
C THR A 44 7.31 4.99 -7.87
N VAL A 45 7.38 4.92 -9.20
CA VAL A 45 8.41 4.14 -9.91
C VAL A 45 9.80 4.68 -9.64
N GLU A 46 10.00 6.01 -9.65
CA GLU A 46 11.25 6.66 -9.25
C GLU A 46 11.69 6.25 -7.84
N MET A 47 10.75 6.19 -6.91
CA MET A 47 11.02 5.76 -5.54
C MET A 47 11.43 4.27 -5.50
N PHE A 48 10.76 3.41 -6.26
CA PHE A 48 11.15 2.00 -6.39
C PHE A 48 12.54 1.84 -7.02
N GLU A 49 12.89 2.68 -8.00
CA GLU A 49 14.24 2.69 -8.59
C GLU A 49 15.29 3.09 -7.56
N ALA A 50 15.04 4.14 -6.77
CA ALA A 50 15.93 4.55 -5.68
C ALA A 50 16.15 3.44 -4.64
N PHE A 51 15.21 2.50 -4.49
CA PHE A 51 15.31 1.35 -3.61
C PHE A 51 15.90 0.09 -4.31
N GLY A 52 16.31 0.21 -5.57
CA GLY A 52 16.85 -0.91 -6.35
C GLY A 52 15.80 -1.93 -6.83
N LEU A 53 14.53 -1.56 -6.79
CA LEU A 53 13.40 -2.43 -7.19
C LEU A 53 12.73 -2.00 -8.49
N GLY A 54 13.06 -0.82 -9.03
CA GLY A 54 12.38 -0.22 -10.17
C GLY A 54 12.46 -1.07 -11.43
N GLN A 55 13.65 -1.55 -11.79
CA GLN A 55 13.85 -2.36 -13.00
C GLN A 55 13.06 -3.68 -12.98
N LYS A 56 12.94 -4.29 -11.79
CA LYS A 56 12.13 -5.51 -11.63
C LYS A 56 10.65 -5.22 -11.85
N LEU A 57 10.17 -4.11 -11.31
CA LEU A 57 8.80 -3.65 -11.45
C LEU A 57 8.47 -3.32 -12.91
N ILE A 58 9.33 -2.53 -13.59
CA ILE A 58 9.14 -2.08 -14.96
C ILE A 58 9.05 -3.25 -15.95
N ARG A 59 9.84 -4.31 -15.76
CA ARG A 59 9.84 -5.50 -16.63
C ARG A 59 8.55 -6.31 -16.57
N GLU A 60 7.85 -6.28 -15.45
CA GLU A 60 6.62 -7.06 -15.23
C GLU A 60 5.36 -6.22 -15.44
N ALA A 61 5.48 -4.90 -15.47
CA ALA A 61 4.38 -3.97 -15.55
C ALA A 61 4.01 -3.62 -17.00
N TYR A 62 2.78 -3.15 -17.18
CA TYR A 62 2.32 -2.55 -18.43
C TYR A 62 2.50 -1.02 -18.36
N TRP A 63 2.99 -0.41 -19.43
CA TRP A 63 3.23 1.03 -19.50
C TRP A 63 1.97 1.77 -19.94
N VAL A 64 1.57 2.78 -19.22
CA VAL A 64 0.47 3.69 -19.57
C VAL A 64 1.06 4.93 -20.26
N ASN A 65 0.90 5.02 -21.55
CA ASN A 65 1.40 6.18 -22.31
C ASN A 65 0.34 7.28 -22.42
N GLU A 66 -0.94 6.88 -22.46
CA GLU A 66 -2.05 7.81 -22.68
C GLU A 66 -3.35 7.29 -22.06
N THR A 67 -4.22 8.22 -21.71
CA THR A 67 -5.57 7.96 -21.21
C THR A 67 -6.60 8.57 -22.13
N VAL A 68 -7.65 7.83 -22.44
CA VAL A 68 -8.75 8.26 -23.30
C VAL A 68 -10.05 8.32 -22.51
N PHE A 69 -10.78 9.41 -22.66
CA PHE A 69 -12.07 9.62 -22.00
C PHE A 69 -13.22 9.46 -22.98
N TRP A 70 -14.23 8.71 -22.57
CA TRP A 70 -15.44 8.47 -23.34
C TRP A 70 -16.67 8.91 -22.55
N ARG A 71 -17.67 9.44 -23.22
CA ARG A 71 -18.94 9.84 -22.61
C ARG A 71 -20.09 9.49 -23.56
N PRO A 72 -21.33 9.33 -23.03
CA PRO A 72 -22.51 9.29 -23.89
C PRO A 72 -22.58 10.55 -24.74
N SER A 73 -22.89 10.40 -26.03
CA SER A 73 -23.07 11.54 -26.92
C SER A 73 -24.21 12.43 -26.44
N LYS A 74 -24.05 13.74 -26.58
CA LYS A 74 -25.10 14.71 -26.24
C LYS A 74 -26.28 14.64 -27.23
N GLN A 75 -26.03 14.19 -28.45
CA GLN A 75 -27.04 14.12 -29.52
C GLN A 75 -27.80 12.79 -29.51
N ASP A 76 -27.10 11.70 -29.18
CA ASP A 76 -27.68 10.35 -29.14
C ASP A 76 -27.04 9.56 -28.00
N ARG A 77 -27.74 9.46 -26.86
CA ARG A 77 -27.26 8.77 -25.66
C ARG A 77 -27.04 7.27 -25.82
N THR A 78 -27.45 6.67 -26.91
CA THR A 78 -27.14 5.25 -27.22
C THR A 78 -25.74 5.07 -27.79
N ARG A 79 -25.08 6.15 -28.14
CA ARG A 79 -23.70 6.17 -28.65
C ARG A 79 -22.74 6.76 -27.61
N ILE A 80 -21.52 6.28 -27.65
CA ILE A 80 -20.42 6.87 -26.89
C ILE A 80 -19.51 7.62 -27.87
N GLU A 81 -18.94 8.72 -27.41
CA GLU A 81 -17.98 9.53 -28.16
C GLU A 81 -16.76 9.81 -27.32
N ARG A 82 -15.59 9.85 -27.94
CA ARG A 82 -14.33 10.20 -27.28
C ARG A 82 -14.32 11.71 -27.05
N THR A 83 -14.23 12.09 -25.77
CA THR A 83 -14.24 13.49 -25.34
C THR A 83 -12.86 14.03 -24.98
N GLY A 84 -11.88 13.15 -24.81
CA GLY A 84 -10.51 13.55 -24.51
C GLY A 84 -9.52 12.43 -24.72
N ARG A 85 -8.29 12.83 -24.97
CA ARG A 85 -7.09 11.98 -24.99
C ARG A 85 -5.96 12.81 -24.38
N ILE A 86 -5.35 12.30 -23.36
CA ILE A 86 -4.23 12.96 -22.67
C ILE A 86 -3.04 12.03 -22.62
N GLN A 87 -1.85 12.59 -22.75
CA GLN A 87 -0.61 11.91 -22.39
C GLN A 87 -0.59 11.74 -20.88
N ASP A 88 -0.25 10.57 -20.38
CA ASP A 88 -0.33 10.28 -18.95
C ASP A 88 0.79 10.97 -18.15
N THR A 89 2.03 10.88 -18.64
CA THR A 89 3.17 11.59 -18.07
C THR A 89 3.68 12.59 -19.11
N GLU A 90 3.73 13.87 -18.75
CA GLU A 90 4.24 14.93 -19.63
C GLU A 90 5.74 14.72 -19.90
N ASP A 91 6.18 15.11 -21.10
CA ASP A 91 7.57 15.01 -21.50
C ASP A 91 8.49 15.81 -20.55
N GLY A 92 9.57 15.19 -20.11
CA GLY A 92 10.55 15.79 -19.21
C GLY A 92 10.19 15.82 -17.74
N LEU A 93 9.01 15.33 -17.34
CA LEU A 93 8.65 15.22 -15.91
C LEU A 93 9.30 14.03 -15.23
N SER A 94 9.48 12.91 -15.92
CA SER A 94 10.11 11.71 -15.39
C SER A 94 10.71 10.87 -16.49
N GLU A 95 11.81 10.18 -16.18
CA GLU A 95 12.39 9.12 -17.01
C GLU A 95 11.56 7.81 -16.92
N PHE A 96 10.61 7.73 -16.01
CA PHE A 96 9.80 6.56 -15.76
C PHE A 96 8.34 6.79 -16.15
N PRO A 97 7.69 5.79 -16.79
CA PRO A 97 6.29 5.85 -17.13
C PRO A 97 5.40 5.59 -15.91
N HIS A 98 4.13 5.95 -16.03
CA HIS A 98 3.09 5.35 -15.21
C HIS A 98 2.93 3.87 -15.58
N LEU A 99 2.84 3.01 -14.60
CA LEU A 99 2.78 1.55 -14.75
C LEU A 99 1.44 1.00 -14.27
N ILE A 100 0.99 -0.07 -14.92
CA ILE A 100 -0.04 -0.96 -14.38
C ILE A 100 0.62 -2.27 -14.02
N VAL A 101 0.50 -2.66 -12.75
CA VAL A 101 1.01 -3.92 -12.22
C VAL A 101 0.09 -4.40 -11.12
N ASN A 102 -0.19 -5.70 -11.09
CA ASN A 102 -1.01 -6.28 -10.04
C ASN A 102 -0.44 -5.97 -8.64
N GLN A 103 -1.27 -5.42 -7.76
CA GLN A 103 -0.87 -4.97 -6.42
C GLN A 103 -0.31 -6.11 -5.56
N ALA A 104 -0.84 -7.33 -5.70
CA ALA A 104 -0.31 -8.50 -4.99
C ALA A 104 1.11 -8.84 -5.47
N ARG A 105 1.38 -8.66 -6.77
CA ARG A 105 2.70 -8.87 -7.34
C ARG A 105 3.71 -7.83 -6.84
N LEU A 106 3.29 -6.56 -6.78
CA LEU A 106 4.10 -5.49 -6.21
C LEU A 106 4.44 -5.78 -4.73
N GLN A 107 3.43 -6.18 -3.94
CA GLN A 107 3.66 -6.59 -2.55
C GLN A 107 4.63 -7.77 -2.45
N GLN A 108 4.51 -8.77 -3.32
CA GLN A 108 5.40 -9.93 -3.33
C GLN A 108 6.87 -9.54 -3.55
N HIS A 109 7.15 -8.58 -4.43
CA HIS A 109 8.50 -8.06 -4.63
C HIS A 109 9.09 -7.46 -3.35
N LEU A 110 8.28 -6.72 -2.59
CA LEU A 110 8.70 -6.13 -1.32
C LEU A 110 8.94 -7.21 -0.24
N LEU A 111 8.06 -8.20 -0.15
CA LEU A 111 8.22 -9.33 0.77
C LEU A 111 9.47 -10.16 0.46
N ASP A 112 9.73 -10.42 -0.82
CA ASP A 112 10.93 -11.14 -1.24
C ASP A 112 12.22 -10.34 -0.92
N TYR A 113 12.16 -9.02 -1.14
CA TYR A 113 13.26 -8.13 -0.75
C TYR A 113 13.54 -8.20 0.77
N MET A 114 12.50 -8.12 1.59
CA MET A 114 12.62 -8.21 3.04
C MET A 114 13.27 -9.51 3.51
N ARG A 115 12.88 -10.66 2.92
CA ARG A 115 13.45 -11.98 3.24
C ARG A 115 14.94 -12.07 2.91
N MET A 116 15.40 -11.37 1.85
CA MET A 116 16.80 -11.35 1.42
C MET A 116 17.62 -10.23 2.08
N SER A 117 16.97 -9.32 2.81
CA SER A 117 17.62 -8.20 3.48
C SER A 117 18.50 -8.64 4.66
N PRO A 118 19.38 -7.77 5.18
CA PRO A 118 20.18 -8.04 6.36
C PRO A 118 19.37 -8.49 7.58
N SER A 119 18.17 -7.93 7.78
CA SER A 119 17.28 -8.30 8.90
C SER A 119 16.47 -9.57 8.65
N ARG A 120 16.38 -10.04 7.39
CA ARG A 120 15.52 -11.17 6.98
C ARG A 120 14.10 -11.05 7.54
N LEU A 121 13.55 -9.83 7.43
CA LEU A 121 12.26 -9.48 8.02
C LEU A 121 11.12 -10.22 7.31
N GLU A 122 10.25 -10.82 8.09
CA GLU A 122 9.00 -11.43 7.63
C GLU A 122 7.80 -10.76 8.29
N ALA A 123 6.63 -10.86 7.65
CA ALA A 123 5.39 -10.33 8.22
C ALA A 123 4.77 -11.34 9.19
N ASP A 124 4.29 -10.84 10.33
CA ASP A 124 3.49 -11.58 11.29
C ASP A 124 2.03 -11.56 10.85
N TYR A 125 1.59 -12.63 10.21
CA TYR A 125 0.22 -12.77 9.71
C TYR A 125 -0.76 -13.26 10.78
N GLY A 126 -2.06 -13.07 10.53
CA GLY A 126 -3.13 -13.48 11.43
C GLY A 126 -3.23 -12.66 12.71
N LEU A 127 -2.59 -11.49 12.77
CA LEU A 127 -2.59 -10.60 13.93
C LEU A 127 -3.30 -9.29 13.58
N ALA A 128 -4.44 -9.04 14.20
CA ALA A 128 -5.20 -7.82 14.05
C ALA A 128 -4.83 -6.79 15.14
N PHE A 129 -4.56 -5.57 14.72
CA PHE A 129 -4.43 -4.44 15.64
C PHE A 129 -5.79 -4.13 16.29
N GLU A 130 -5.81 -3.95 17.62
CA GLU A 130 -7.01 -3.56 18.36
C GLU A 130 -6.93 -2.14 18.91
N SER A 131 -5.87 -1.84 19.63
CA SER A 131 -5.68 -0.54 20.28
C SER A 131 -4.21 -0.27 20.55
N LEU A 132 -3.88 0.98 20.78
CA LEU A 132 -2.62 1.39 21.38
C LEU A 132 -2.85 2.42 22.48
N THR A 133 -1.90 2.45 23.42
CA THR A 133 -1.76 3.51 24.42
C THR A 133 -0.31 3.97 24.44
N VAL A 134 -0.10 5.26 24.67
CA VAL A 134 1.25 5.82 24.86
C VAL A 134 1.44 6.08 26.35
N GLU A 135 2.40 5.38 26.93
CA GLU A 135 2.82 5.55 28.31
C GLU A 135 4.03 6.50 28.31
N PRO A 136 3.97 7.67 29.01
CA PRO A 136 5.04 8.68 28.88
C PRO A 136 6.41 8.20 29.42
N GLU A 137 6.43 7.15 30.21
CA GLU A 137 7.64 6.65 30.85
C GLU A 137 8.09 5.29 30.26
N GLY A 138 9.40 5.11 30.16
CA GLY A 138 10.03 3.86 29.75
C GLY A 138 10.64 3.87 28.35
N GLU A 139 11.48 2.91 28.08
CA GLU A 139 12.22 2.78 26.80
C GLU A 139 11.29 2.43 25.62
N TYR A 140 10.18 1.75 25.90
CA TYR A 140 9.18 1.31 24.91
C TYR A 140 7.81 1.88 25.28
N PRO A 141 7.56 3.17 25.02
CA PRO A 141 6.39 3.88 25.52
C PRO A 141 5.08 3.48 24.85
N VAL A 142 5.12 2.87 23.67
CA VAL A 142 3.91 2.50 22.96
C VAL A 142 3.53 1.06 23.29
N ARG A 143 2.38 0.90 23.92
CA ARG A 143 1.75 -0.39 24.21
C ARG A 143 0.72 -0.70 23.16
N VAL A 144 0.82 -1.84 22.50
CA VAL A 144 -0.06 -2.26 21.40
C VAL A 144 -0.75 -3.55 21.75
N SER A 145 -2.07 -3.58 21.65
CA SER A 145 -2.89 -4.79 21.77
C SER A 145 -3.13 -5.40 20.38
N LEU A 146 -2.77 -6.67 20.25
CA LEU A 146 -2.91 -7.46 19.03
C LEU A 146 -3.79 -8.67 19.32
N ARG A 147 -4.78 -8.91 18.46
CA ARG A 147 -5.62 -10.11 18.51
C ARG A 147 -5.13 -11.14 17.50
N ASP A 148 -4.91 -12.35 17.93
CA ASP A 148 -4.80 -13.52 17.07
C ASP A 148 -6.18 -13.79 16.43
N VAL A 149 -6.26 -13.69 15.12
CA VAL A 149 -7.54 -13.76 14.39
C VAL A 149 -8.14 -15.18 14.48
N ALA A 150 -7.31 -16.21 14.47
CA ALA A 150 -7.78 -17.59 14.52
C ALA A 150 -8.17 -18.03 15.94
N LYS A 151 -7.39 -17.64 16.97
CA LYS A 151 -7.59 -18.08 18.34
C LYS A 151 -8.44 -17.11 19.16
N GLY A 152 -8.61 -15.86 18.71
CA GLY A 152 -9.31 -14.81 19.45
C GLY A 152 -8.55 -14.29 20.68
N SER A 153 -7.37 -14.82 20.99
CA SER A 153 -6.56 -14.40 22.12
C SER A 153 -5.90 -13.04 21.85
N VAL A 154 -5.78 -12.23 22.89
CA VAL A 154 -5.16 -10.90 22.81
C VAL A 154 -3.78 -10.95 23.47
N THR A 155 -2.80 -10.42 22.78
CA THR A 155 -1.42 -10.24 23.29
C THR A 155 -1.04 -8.77 23.28
N THR A 156 -0.16 -8.40 24.20
CA THR A 156 0.38 -7.03 24.28
C THR A 156 1.84 -7.01 23.86
N VAL A 157 2.19 -6.06 22.98
CA VAL A 157 3.57 -5.76 22.58
C VAL A 157 3.89 -4.33 22.97
N ARG A 158 5.15 -4.08 23.29
CA ARG A 158 5.68 -2.73 23.53
C ARG A 158 6.64 -2.34 22.40
N ALA A 159 6.59 -1.10 21.98
CA ALA A 159 7.45 -0.56 20.93
C ALA A 159 7.88 0.88 21.25
N LYS A 160 9.02 1.29 20.67
CA LYS A 160 9.44 2.71 20.69
C LYS A 160 8.54 3.55 19.78
N TYR A 161 8.21 2.99 18.62
CA TYR A 161 7.40 3.64 17.59
C TYR A 161 6.39 2.65 17.01
N VAL A 162 5.24 3.15 16.63
CA VAL A 162 4.21 2.42 15.87
C VAL A 162 3.82 3.24 14.67
N VAL A 163 3.82 2.61 13.49
CA VAL A 163 3.38 3.24 12.25
C VAL A 163 2.11 2.54 11.77
N GLY A 164 1.03 3.30 11.59
CA GLY A 164 -0.24 2.83 11.04
C GLY A 164 -0.22 2.87 9.52
N CYS A 165 -0.21 1.70 8.88
CA CYS A 165 -0.35 1.49 7.44
C CYS A 165 -1.58 0.62 7.14
N ASP A 166 -2.60 0.68 7.99
CA ASP A 166 -3.79 -0.16 8.00
C ASP A 166 -4.94 0.38 7.12
N GLY A 167 -4.62 1.36 6.27
CA GLY A 167 -5.44 1.79 5.16
C GLY A 167 -6.53 2.80 5.49
N ALA A 168 -7.53 2.91 4.61
CA ALA A 168 -8.55 3.96 4.67
C ALA A 168 -9.39 3.91 5.97
N ARG A 169 -9.62 2.71 6.52
CA ARG A 169 -10.35 2.47 7.78
C ARG A 169 -9.39 2.18 8.93
N SER A 170 -8.34 2.99 9.05
CA SER A 170 -7.26 2.79 10.01
C SER A 170 -7.73 2.90 11.46
N LYS A 171 -7.59 1.81 12.20
CA LYS A 171 -7.80 1.78 13.65
C LYS A 171 -6.65 2.44 14.41
N VAL A 172 -5.43 2.41 13.84
CA VAL A 172 -4.29 3.12 14.43
C VAL A 172 -4.57 4.61 14.44
N ARG A 173 -5.08 5.16 13.35
CA ARG A 173 -5.47 6.57 13.25
C ARG A 173 -6.54 6.94 14.30
N GLU A 174 -7.56 6.11 14.46
CA GLU A 174 -8.59 6.29 15.48
C GLU A 174 -8.00 6.28 16.89
N SER A 175 -7.08 5.34 17.18
CA SER A 175 -6.44 5.20 18.50
C SER A 175 -5.58 6.41 18.91
N ILE A 176 -5.11 7.21 17.94
CA ILE A 176 -4.38 8.47 18.22
C ILE A 176 -5.28 9.71 18.15
N GLY A 177 -6.59 9.53 18.05
CA GLY A 177 -7.57 10.62 18.02
C GLY A 177 -7.61 11.42 16.71
N ALA A 178 -7.00 10.91 15.62
CA ALA A 178 -7.02 11.57 14.32
C ALA A 178 -8.23 11.09 13.50
N LEU A 179 -8.97 12.03 12.93
CA LEU A 179 -10.17 11.76 12.13
C LEU A 179 -9.95 12.26 10.69
N PRO A 180 -10.43 11.53 9.67
CA PRO A 180 -10.51 12.04 8.32
C PRO A 180 -11.43 13.27 8.27
N GLN A 181 -11.04 14.28 7.51
CA GLN A 181 -11.87 15.45 7.22
C GLN A 181 -12.19 15.47 5.73
N GLY A 182 -13.40 15.84 5.37
CA GLY A 182 -13.90 15.93 4.00
C GLY A 182 -15.31 15.36 3.84
N ASP A 183 -15.81 15.46 2.62
CA ASP A 183 -17.14 15.00 2.24
C ASP A 183 -17.11 13.59 1.66
N PHE A 184 -18.19 12.85 1.86
CA PHE A 184 -18.39 11.58 1.18
C PHE A 184 -18.86 11.83 -0.27
N ALA A 185 -18.02 11.56 -1.24
CA ALA A 185 -18.45 11.50 -2.64
C ALA A 185 -19.17 10.16 -2.86
N ASN A 186 -20.51 10.17 -2.90
CA ASN A 186 -21.33 8.98 -3.18
C ASN A 186 -21.31 8.64 -4.69
N HIS A 187 -20.11 8.38 -5.23
CA HIS A 187 -19.90 7.98 -6.62
C HIS A 187 -19.63 6.48 -6.69
N ALA A 188 -20.38 5.78 -7.52
CA ALA A 188 -20.10 4.39 -7.87
C ALA A 188 -19.06 4.34 -9.00
N TRP A 189 -18.06 3.50 -8.84
CA TRP A 189 -17.03 3.21 -9.84
C TRP A 189 -17.14 1.75 -10.26
N GLY A 190 -17.10 1.51 -11.56
CA GLY A 190 -16.93 0.18 -12.13
C GLY A 190 -15.53 0.08 -12.75
N VAL A 191 -14.86 -1.03 -12.54
CA VAL A 191 -13.59 -1.36 -13.19
C VAL A 191 -13.81 -2.61 -14.04
N VAL A 192 -13.34 -2.58 -15.26
CA VAL A 192 -13.41 -3.71 -16.19
C VAL A 192 -12.04 -3.86 -16.84
N ASP A 193 -11.43 -5.02 -16.65
CA ASP A 193 -10.24 -5.44 -17.37
C ASP A 193 -10.68 -6.21 -18.62
N MET A 194 -10.20 -5.80 -19.79
CA MET A 194 -10.50 -6.43 -21.06
C MET A 194 -9.20 -6.89 -21.72
N LEU A 195 -9.19 -8.13 -22.20
CA LEU A 195 -8.12 -8.73 -22.98
C LEU A 195 -8.47 -8.71 -24.49
#